data_e831968afba45c77d3fc0ec2e6aaee45
#
_entry.id   e831968afba45c77d3fc0ec2e6aaee45
#
_cell.length_a   1.000
_cell.length_b   1.000
_cell.length_c   1.000
_cell.angle_alpha   90.00
_cell.angle_beta   90.00
_cell.angle_gamma   90.00
#
_symmetry.space_group_name_H-M   'P 1'
#
loop_
_entity.id
_entity.type
_entity.pdbx_description
1 polymer ?
#
loop_
_entity_poly.entity_id
_entity_poly.type
_entity_poly.pdbx_seq_one_letter_code
_entity_poly.pdbx_strand_id
1 'polypeptide(L)'
;MIYTINNCIRAFGYTNFDNLIADMGSVDNLKAYVIANGYADIAVAEDTELLLVDVNGKTWHTGCYGAKLEPGPGPEPGPGPEPEPERDYLCFTSNSDGAVSMTQNGTPSASAGKVLQYKLNDGQWQTFDLSGVMLSAGDKMYLKSDDTIPLSEDDTTYKNFEIMGNIAVSGNIMSLLNFSNTVTSYGFYKLFSICSITAAPELPATTLSPHCYESMFFNCSSLTAAPELPATTLENSCYKSMFDGCSTLTQAPALPATTLDEHCYNNMFNSCAITQAPELPATTLAPWCYYSMFAACSLLTAAPALPATVLAPYCYSNMFAVCSSLATAPTSLPATTLADFCYTSMFSDCTSLTTAPALPATTLAASCYKSMFSGCTSLTQAPELHATRLTTYCYSSMFYKCTSLTQAPELPSTILARSCYEGMFSSCTSLTTAPSLPADVLWESCYNNMFYSCTSLTQAPELHATSLDKSCYSYMFSGCTSLTTAPALPATTLELSCYSGMFKGCTSLTSAPELPATTLVSSCYNYMFKACTNLNYVKALFIDIPKKSLTNWLYGVSSTGTFVKNSAATWDNTAAGIPSGWTVQTASPDK
;
A
#
# COMPACT_ATOMS: atom_id res chain seq x y z
N MET A 1 -18.32 17.48 39.44
CA MET A 1 -17.29 17.17 38.43
C MET A 1 -16.11 18.06 38.77
N ILE A 2 -14.94 17.49 39.09
CA ILE A 2 -13.75 18.25 39.55
C ILE A 2 -12.95 18.56 38.29
N TYR A 3 -12.83 19.85 37.94
CA TYR A 3 -11.98 20.25 36.83
C TYR A 3 -10.63 20.74 37.36
N THR A 4 -9.54 20.14 36.89
CA THR A 4 -8.17 20.64 37.12
C THR A 4 -7.92 21.88 36.25
N ILE A 5 -6.88 22.70 36.56
CA ILE A 5 -6.46 23.81 35.69
C ILE A 5 -6.24 23.34 34.24
N ASN A 6 -5.65 22.18 34.02
CA ASN A 6 -5.47 21.62 32.69
C ASN A 6 -6.82 21.34 31.97
N ASN A 7 -7.85 20.94 32.70
CA ASN A 7 -9.18 20.77 32.13
C ASN A 7 -9.85 22.13 31.82
N CYS A 8 -9.63 23.17 32.65
CA CYS A 8 -10.08 24.53 32.35
C CYS A 8 -9.36 25.13 31.15
N ILE A 9 -8.03 24.94 31.04
CA ILE A 9 -7.23 25.36 29.89
C ILE A 9 -7.77 24.71 28.60
N ARG A 10 -7.99 23.40 28.61
CA ARG A 10 -8.52 22.65 27.46
C ARG A 10 -9.98 23.01 27.14
N ALA A 11 -10.83 23.14 28.14
CA ALA A 11 -12.26 23.47 27.95
C ALA A 11 -12.47 24.88 27.37
N PHE A 12 -11.55 25.80 27.63
CA PHE A 12 -11.57 27.17 27.12
C PHE A 12 -10.67 27.38 25.88
N GLY A 13 -10.00 26.32 25.39
CA GLY A 13 -9.22 26.36 24.16
C GLY A 13 -7.84 27.02 24.24
N TYR A 14 -7.27 27.16 25.46
CA TYR A 14 -5.95 27.75 25.67
C TYR A 14 -4.84 26.68 25.72
N THR A 15 -3.62 27.07 25.36
CA THR A 15 -2.46 26.17 25.31
C THR A 15 -1.67 26.10 26.62
N ASN A 16 -1.77 27.15 27.46
CA ASN A 16 -1.14 27.20 28.79
C ASN A 16 -1.86 28.23 29.69
N PHE A 17 -1.46 28.27 30.98
CA PHE A 17 -2.05 29.14 31.98
C PHE A 17 -1.80 30.64 31.72
N ASP A 18 -0.59 31.01 31.30
CA ASP A 18 -0.23 32.39 31.04
C ASP A 18 -1.08 33.01 29.94
N ASN A 19 -1.38 32.25 28.88
CA ASN A 19 -2.26 32.66 27.79
C ASN A 19 -3.70 32.83 28.27
N LEU A 20 -4.19 31.94 29.13
CA LEU A 20 -5.53 32.04 29.72
C LEU A 20 -5.65 33.32 30.59
N ILE A 21 -4.65 33.60 31.44
CA ILE A 21 -4.67 34.81 32.29
C ILE A 21 -4.48 36.10 31.51
N ALA A 22 -3.64 36.09 30.46
CA ALA A 22 -3.45 37.25 29.58
C ALA A 22 -4.76 37.66 28.89
N ASP A 23 -5.57 36.67 28.47
CA ASP A 23 -6.84 36.91 27.76
C ASP A 23 -7.97 37.29 28.73
N MET A 24 -8.01 36.72 29.94
CA MET A 24 -8.98 37.06 31.00
C MET A 24 -8.66 38.38 31.70
N GLY A 25 -7.43 38.91 31.52
CA GLY A 25 -6.97 40.19 32.10
C GLY A 25 -6.53 40.13 33.55
N SER A 26 -7.04 39.19 34.34
CA SER A 26 -6.61 38.94 35.74
C SER A 26 -7.13 37.61 36.27
N VAL A 27 -6.53 37.14 37.38
CA VAL A 27 -6.98 35.97 38.11
C VAL A 27 -8.40 36.18 38.70
N ASP A 28 -8.71 37.40 39.12
CA ASP A 28 -10.04 37.73 39.66
C ASP A 28 -11.13 37.65 38.59
N ASN A 29 -10.85 38.03 37.36
CA ASN A 29 -11.75 37.86 36.20
C ASN A 29 -11.97 36.40 35.88
N LEU A 30 -10.92 35.56 35.93
CA LEU A 30 -11.03 34.12 35.78
C LEU A 30 -11.91 33.50 36.88
N LYS A 31 -11.74 33.94 38.16
CA LYS A 31 -12.63 33.57 39.27
C LYS A 31 -14.11 33.88 38.95
N ALA A 32 -14.38 35.12 38.56
CA ALA A 32 -15.75 35.57 38.26
C ALA A 32 -16.36 34.76 37.12
N TYR A 33 -15.56 34.44 36.08
CA TYR A 33 -15.98 33.64 34.95
C TYR A 33 -16.32 32.19 35.35
N VAL A 34 -15.47 31.57 36.17
CA VAL A 34 -15.65 30.19 36.66
C VAL A 34 -16.91 30.09 37.53
N ILE A 35 -17.13 31.03 38.42
CA ILE A 35 -18.35 31.12 39.26
C ILE A 35 -19.60 31.31 38.39
N ALA A 36 -19.55 32.20 37.40
CA ALA A 36 -20.65 32.45 36.47
C ALA A 36 -21.05 31.22 35.64
N ASN A 37 -20.12 30.28 35.45
CA ASN A 37 -20.33 29.02 34.72
C ASN A 37 -20.63 27.80 35.62
N GLY A 38 -20.98 28.05 36.90
CA GLY A 38 -21.51 27.02 37.82
C GLY A 38 -20.48 26.30 38.67
N TYR A 39 -19.27 26.85 38.79
CA TYR A 39 -18.22 26.34 39.68
C TYR A 39 -18.18 27.13 41.00
N ALA A 40 -17.82 26.48 42.11
CA ALA A 40 -18.01 27.08 43.43
C ALA A 40 -17.06 28.21 43.79
N ASP A 41 -15.78 28.16 43.50
CA ASP A 41 -14.76 29.23 43.60
C ASP A 41 -13.38 28.76 43.15
N ILE A 42 -12.45 29.73 42.90
CA ILE A 42 -11.03 29.50 42.71
C ILE A 42 -10.26 30.29 43.78
N ALA A 43 -9.55 29.63 44.69
CA ALA A 43 -8.62 30.27 45.64
C ALA A 43 -7.20 30.36 45.07
N VAL A 44 -6.54 31.51 45.18
CA VAL A 44 -5.18 31.73 44.72
C VAL A 44 -4.26 31.77 45.96
N ALA A 45 -3.25 30.90 46.01
CA ALA A 45 -2.20 30.96 46.99
C ALA A 45 -1.08 31.95 46.58
N GLU A 46 -0.35 32.53 47.51
CA GLU A 46 0.58 33.65 47.29
C GLU A 46 1.77 33.40 46.35
N ASP A 47 1.98 32.19 45.89
CA ASP A 47 3.07 31.82 44.97
C ASP A 47 2.59 31.14 43.65
N THR A 48 1.57 31.71 42.99
CA THR A 48 1.13 31.27 41.64
C THR A 48 0.39 29.95 41.54
N GLU A 49 -0.12 29.34 42.62
CA GLU A 49 -1.00 28.15 42.56
C GLU A 49 -2.49 28.53 42.62
N LEU A 50 -3.25 28.04 41.67
CA LEU A 50 -4.72 28.12 41.68
C LEU A 50 -5.29 26.94 42.46
N LEU A 51 -6.07 27.22 43.51
CA LEU A 51 -6.80 26.22 44.30
C LEU A 51 -8.29 26.23 43.89
N LEU A 52 -8.84 25.07 43.52
CA LEU A 52 -10.26 24.91 43.30
C LEU A 52 -10.94 24.50 44.60
N VAL A 53 -11.97 25.24 44.99
CA VAL A 53 -12.80 24.94 46.16
C VAL A 53 -14.11 24.31 45.66
N ASP A 54 -14.46 23.12 46.15
CA ASP A 54 -15.72 22.48 45.82
C ASP A 54 -16.93 23.09 46.58
N VAL A 55 -18.13 22.69 46.20
CA VAL A 55 -19.39 23.17 46.82
C VAL A 55 -19.51 22.87 48.32
N ASN A 56 -18.63 22.01 48.89
CA ASN A 56 -18.57 21.65 50.30
C ASN A 56 -17.43 22.36 51.04
N GLY A 57 -16.74 23.30 50.40
CA GLY A 57 -15.65 24.07 50.96
C GLY A 57 -14.30 23.32 51.04
N LYS A 58 -14.16 22.16 50.36
CA LYS A 58 -12.91 21.40 50.31
C LYS A 58 -12.03 21.92 49.18
N THR A 59 -10.80 22.30 49.55
CA THR A 59 -9.79 22.81 48.63
C THR A 59 -9.02 21.67 47.95
N TRP A 60 -8.84 21.76 46.64
CA TRP A 60 -8.12 20.78 45.82
C TRP A 60 -6.90 21.47 45.17
N HIS A 61 -5.73 20.88 45.33
CA HIS A 61 -4.52 21.36 44.66
C HIS A 61 -4.52 20.93 43.20
N THR A 62 -4.24 21.86 42.31
CA THR A 62 -4.19 21.60 40.87
C THR A 62 -2.78 21.23 40.44
N GLY A 63 -2.13 20.42 41.19
CA GLY A 63 -0.95 19.61 40.85
C GLY A 63 0.34 20.35 40.52
N CYS A 64 1.39 19.85 40.98
CA CYS A 64 2.78 20.10 40.71
C CYS A 64 3.39 21.28 41.41
N TYR A 65 3.27 21.38 42.74
CA TYR A 65 4.39 21.76 43.63
C TYR A 65 3.85 21.79 45.07
N GLY A 66 4.38 20.90 45.92
CA GLY A 66 3.96 20.81 47.29
C GLY A 66 4.35 22.06 48.07
N ALA A 67 3.35 22.78 48.55
CA ALA A 67 3.52 23.67 49.70
C ALA A 67 2.44 23.34 50.73
N LYS A 68 2.88 22.90 51.88
CA LYS A 68 2.08 22.70 53.08
C LYS A 68 1.56 24.01 53.60
N LEU A 69 0.25 24.12 53.78
CA LEU A 69 -0.32 25.13 54.67
C LEU A 69 -1.21 24.42 55.67
N GLU A 70 -0.67 24.17 56.88
CA GLU A 70 -1.38 24.27 58.17
C GLU A 70 -0.37 24.22 59.34
N PRO A 71 -0.55 24.99 60.40
CA PRO A 71 0.22 24.82 61.62
C PRO A 71 -0.37 23.68 62.44
N GLY A 72 0.28 22.52 62.40
CA GLY A 72 -0.12 21.35 63.17
C GLY A 72 0.60 21.22 64.49
N PRO A 73 0.05 20.45 65.47
CA PRO A 73 0.72 20.14 66.73
C PRO A 73 1.86 19.11 66.53
N GLY A 74 2.93 19.30 67.23
CA GLY A 74 4.13 18.58 67.53
C GLY A 74 4.53 17.27 66.81
N PRO A 75 5.83 16.89 66.85
CA PRO A 75 6.40 15.88 65.96
C PRO A 75 5.91 14.46 66.31
N GLU A 76 5.16 13.86 65.42
CA GLU A 76 5.00 12.42 65.34
C GLU A 76 6.12 11.80 64.47
N PRO A 77 6.46 10.51 64.66
CA PRO A 77 7.52 9.86 63.92
C PRO A 77 7.21 9.91 62.43
N GLY A 78 8.21 10.29 61.62
CA GLY A 78 8.10 10.58 60.22
C GLY A 78 7.37 9.46 59.43
N PRO A 79 6.49 9.85 58.47
CA PRO A 79 5.88 8.90 57.56
C PRO A 79 6.98 8.20 56.77
N GLY A 80 6.83 6.89 56.64
CA GLY A 80 7.59 6.14 55.65
C GLY A 80 7.43 6.76 54.24
N PRO A 81 8.28 6.42 53.27
CA PRO A 81 8.26 7.02 51.95
C PRO A 81 6.82 7.06 51.44
N GLU A 82 6.36 8.25 50.99
CA GLU A 82 5.01 8.39 50.38
C GLU A 82 4.88 7.34 49.31
N PRO A 83 3.71 6.65 49.20
CA PRO A 83 3.49 5.75 48.10
C PRO A 83 3.66 6.55 46.80
N GLU A 84 4.52 6.06 45.92
CA GLU A 84 4.67 6.62 44.58
C GLU A 84 3.26 6.82 43.98
N PRO A 85 2.98 7.95 43.30
CA PRO A 85 1.69 8.09 42.60
C PRO A 85 1.48 6.86 41.76
N GLU A 86 0.27 6.33 41.78
CA GLU A 86 -0.11 5.10 41.06
C GLU A 86 0.12 5.35 39.57
N ARG A 87 1.34 5.06 39.10
CA ARG A 87 1.74 5.18 37.70
C ARG A 87 1.31 3.92 36.98
N ASP A 88 0.74 4.08 35.81
CA ASP A 88 0.34 2.96 34.95
C ASP A 88 1.59 2.39 34.23
N TYR A 89 2.27 1.46 34.89
CA TYR A 89 3.44 0.78 34.35
C TYR A 89 3.04 -0.26 33.30
N LEU A 90 3.94 -0.53 32.33
CA LEU A 90 3.80 -1.72 31.49
C LEU A 90 3.60 -2.96 32.36
N CYS A 91 2.53 -3.68 32.14
CA CYS A 91 2.08 -4.79 32.97
C CYS A 91 1.86 -6.07 32.15
N PHE A 92 2.43 -7.17 32.62
CA PHE A 92 2.20 -8.52 32.11
C PHE A 92 1.38 -9.29 33.15
N THR A 93 0.14 -9.67 32.80
CA THR A 93 -0.76 -10.44 33.66
C THR A 93 -0.79 -11.87 33.17
N SER A 94 -0.37 -12.82 34.01
CA SER A 94 -0.34 -14.23 33.65
C SER A 94 -1.68 -14.91 33.91
N ASN A 95 -2.28 -15.49 32.87
CA ASN A 95 -3.51 -16.27 32.97
C ASN A 95 -3.23 -17.80 33.16
N SER A 96 -1.99 -18.22 32.97
CA SER A 96 -1.48 -19.56 33.19
C SER A 96 -0.01 -19.49 33.57
N ASP A 97 0.57 -20.56 34.09
CA ASP A 97 2.03 -20.58 34.30
C ASP A 97 2.76 -20.25 33.01
N GLY A 98 3.75 -19.35 33.08
CA GLY A 98 4.46 -18.82 31.95
C GLY A 98 5.75 -18.08 32.30
N ALA A 99 6.32 -17.38 31.36
CA ALA A 99 7.52 -16.57 31.56
C ALA A 99 7.53 -15.35 30.64
N VAL A 100 8.16 -14.29 31.11
CA VAL A 100 8.49 -13.09 30.31
C VAL A 100 10.01 -12.90 30.35
N SER A 101 10.65 -12.98 29.19
CA SER A 101 12.08 -12.75 29.00
C SER A 101 12.30 -11.78 27.85
N MET A 102 13.53 -11.38 27.62
CA MET A 102 13.92 -10.56 26.46
C MET A 102 15.17 -11.15 25.80
N THR A 103 15.18 -11.14 24.48
CA THR A 103 16.35 -11.47 23.67
C THR A 103 17.06 -10.20 23.24
N GLN A 104 18.39 -10.16 23.39
CA GLN A 104 19.25 -9.15 22.80
C GLN A 104 19.72 -9.64 21.44
N ASN A 105 19.35 -8.90 20.39
CA ASN A 105 19.87 -9.09 19.03
C ASN A 105 21.01 -8.10 18.78
N GLY A 106 22.06 -8.54 18.09
CA GLY A 106 23.27 -7.75 17.85
C GLY A 106 24.12 -7.53 19.09
N THR A 107 25.17 -6.73 18.92
CA THR A 107 26.10 -6.36 19.99
C THR A 107 25.88 -4.91 20.38
N PRO A 108 25.31 -4.61 21.56
CA PRO A 108 25.07 -3.24 21.99
C PRO A 108 26.37 -2.42 22.10
N SER A 109 26.28 -1.12 21.82
CA SER A 109 27.38 -0.20 22.08
C SER A 109 27.69 -0.13 23.58
N ALA A 110 28.94 0.13 23.94
CA ALA A 110 29.39 0.18 25.34
C ALA A 110 28.70 1.26 26.20
N SER A 111 28.00 2.22 25.57
CA SER A 111 27.24 3.30 26.20
C SER A 111 25.76 2.95 26.45
N ALA A 112 25.26 1.83 25.96
CA ALA A 112 23.85 1.48 26.00
C ALA A 112 23.47 0.63 27.22
N GLY A 113 23.84 1.07 28.41
CA GLY A 113 23.54 0.40 29.67
C GLY A 113 22.07 0.54 30.11
N LYS A 114 21.08 0.28 29.23
CA LYS A 114 19.65 0.27 29.58
C LYS A 114 19.39 -0.69 30.73
N VAL A 115 18.94 -0.15 31.87
CA VAL A 115 18.55 -0.93 33.05
C VAL A 115 17.03 -0.96 33.13
N LEU A 116 16.46 -2.16 33.08
CA LEU A 116 15.05 -2.40 33.35
C LEU A 116 14.88 -2.89 34.78
N GLN A 117 13.78 -2.51 35.40
CA GLN A 117 13.37 -2.98 36.70
C GLN A 117 11.99 -3.62 36.60
N TYR A 118 11.77 -4.71 37.32
CA TYR A 118 10.47 -5.33 37.42
C TYR A 118 9.99 -5.45 38.87
N LYS A 119 8.69 -5.55 39.03
CA LYS A 119 8.02 -5.81 40.29
C LYS A 119 6.96 -6.89 40.08
N LEU A 120 6.95 -7.94 40.90
CA LEU A 120 5.89 -8.95 40.92
C LEU A 120 4.83 -8.55 41.93
N ASN A 121 3.57 -8.44 41.52
CA ASN A 121 2.43 -8.11 42.36
C ASN A 121 2.73 -6.84 43.18
N ASP A 122 2.56 -6.89 44.51
CA ASP A 122 2.87 -5.78 45.43
C ASP A 122 4.31 -5.84 45.99
N GLY A 123 5.20 -6.63 45.37
CA GLY A 123 6.59 -6.79 45.79
C GLY A 123 7.45 -5.54 45.55
N GLN A 124 8.76 -5.67 45.81
CA GLN A 124 9.73 -4.60 45.59
C GLN A 124 10.29 -4.62 44.18
N TRP A 125 10.72 -3.44 43.69
CA TRP A 125 11.41 -3.32 42.40
C TRP A 125 12.76 -4.03 42.45
N GLN A 126 13.04 -4.84 41.42
CA GLN A 126 14.27 -5.60 41.25
C GLN A 126 14.79 -5.38 39.82
N THR A 127 16.10 -5.56 39.62
CA THR A 127 16.68 -5.50 38.28
C THR A 127 16.12 -6.64 37.41
N PHE A 128 15.63 -6.31 36.23
CA PHE A 128 15.18 -7.28 35.24
C PHE A 128 16.38 -7.80 34.45
N ASP A 129 16.68 -9.08 34.65
CA ASP A 129 17.65 -9.81 33.84
C ASP A 129 16.98 -10.30 32.57
N LEU A 130 17.66 -10.20 31.42
CA LEU A 130 17.13 -10.67 30.12
C LEU A 130 16.75 -12.15 30.10
N SER A 131 17.34 -12.97 31.01
CA SER A 131 16.97 -14.39 31.17
C SER A 131 15.50 -14.61 31.58
N GLY A 132 14.87 -13.55 32.13
CA GLY A 132 13.44 -13.48 32.35
C GLY A 132 12.94 -13.84 33.74
N VAL A 133 11.62 -13.76 33.88
CA VAL A 133 10.87 -13.98 35.13
C VAL A 133 9.78 -15.02 34.88
N MET A 134 9.76 -16.05 35.71
CA MET A 134 8.66 -17.04 35.73
C MET A 134 7.45 -16.44 36.41
N LEU A 135 6.28 -16.64 35.84
CA LEU A 135 4.99 -16.19 36.37
C LEU A 135 4.06 -17.36 36.60
N SER A 136 3.45 -17.40 37.78
CA SER A 136 2.32 -18.32 38.04
C SER A 136 1.00 -17.72 37.59
N ALA A 137 -0.02 -18.56 37.41
CA ALA A 137 -1.36 -18.07 37.06
C ALA A 137 -1.85 -17.02 38.09
N GLY A 138 -2.26 -15.85 37.64
CA GLY A 138 -2.70 -14.70 38.44
C GLY A 138 -1.63 -13.69 38.79
N ASP A 139 -0.35 -13.96 38.53
CA ASP A 139 0.73 -12.99 38.78
C ASP A 139 0.66 -11.81 37.81
N LYS A 140 1.02 -10.64 38.34
CA LYS A 140 1.23 -9.39 37.58
C LYS A 140 2.69 -8.96 37.69
N MET A 141 3.36 -8.85 36.56
CA MET A 141 4.70 -8.32 36.47
C MET A 141 4.65 -6.91 35.86
N TYR A 142 5.12 -5.93 36.62
CA TYR A 142 5.25 -4.54 36.17
C TYR A 142 6.70 -4.27 35.74
N LEU A 143 6.88 -3.53 34.63
CA LEU A 143 8.19 -3.12 34.15
C LEU A 143 8.32 -1.60 34.09
N LYS A 144 9.51 -1.11 34.44
CA LYS A 144 9.92 0.30 34.29
C LYS A 144 11.41 0.44 33.98
N SER A 145 11.78 1.66 33.61
CA SER A 145 13.15 2.16 33.63
C SER A 145 13.17 3.56 34.21
N ASP A 146 14.25 3.92 34.90
CA ASP A 146 14.47 5.25 35.45
C ASP A 146 15.27 6.16 34.49
N ASP A 147 15.53 5.69 33.25
CA ASP A 147 16.22 6.43 32.18
C ASP A 147 15.39 6.47 30.89
N THR A 148 15.78 7.33 29.97
CA THR A 148 15.17 7.51 28.65
C THR A 148 15.98 6.86 27.52
N ILE A 149 16.96 6.01 27.85
CA ILE A 149 17.77 5.29 26.88
C ILE A 149 16.85 4.35 26.07
N PRO A 150 16.92 4.30 24.73
CA PRO A 150 16.11 3.40 23.93
C PRO A 150 16.44 1.92 24.22
N LEU A 151 15.46 1.05 23.98
CA LEU A 151 15.64 -0.40 24.08
C LEU A 151 16.44 -0.97 22.90
N SER A 152 16.42 -0.27 21.77
CA SER A 152 17.10 -0.67 20.55
C SER A 152 17.90 0.49 20.00
N GLU A 153 19.05 0.22 19.35
CA GLU A 153 19.97 1.23 18.80
C GLU A 153 19.70 1.43 17.30
N ASP A 154 19.46 0.33 16.59
CA ASP A 154 19.22 0.29 15.15
C ASP A 154 18.46 -0.98 14.76
N ASP A 155 18.36 -1.28 13.45
CA ASP A 155 17.67 -2.46 12.90
C ASP A 155 18.44 -3.78 13.10
N THR A 156 19.71 -3.73 13.53
CA THR A 156 20.57 -4.89 13.79
C THR A 156 20.79 -5.12 15.28
N THR A 157 20.68 -4.07 16.10
CA THR A 157 20.94 -4.07 17.54
C THR A 157 19.69 -3.66 18.30
N TYR A 158 18.86 -4.64 18.66
CA TYR A 158 17.57 -4.42 19.29
C TYR A 158 17.23 -5.48 20.33
N LYS A 159 16.28 -5.17 21.21
CA LYS A 159 15.69 -6.11 22.17
C LYS A 159 14.25 -6.39 21.82
N ASN A 160 13.84 -7.64 21.95
CA ASN A 160 12.44 -8.06 21.85
C ASN A 160 12.05 -8.94 23.01
N PHE A 161 10.77 -8.88 23.42
CA PHE A 161 10.21 -9.77 24.41
C PHE A 161 10.03 -11.18 23.84
N GLU A 162 10.25 -12.18 24.69
CA GLU A 162 9.83 -13.55 24.51
C GLU A 162 8.82 -13.88 25.60
N ILE A 163 7.61 -14.22 25.20
CA ILE A 163 6.48 -14.47 26.10
C ILE A 163 6.04 -15.91 25.95
N MET A 164 6.15 -16.68 27.03
CA MET A 164 5.71 -18.06 27.11
C MET A 164 4.46 -18.15 27.99
N GLY A 165 3.47 -18.94 27.58
CA GLY A 165 2.20 -19.07 28.29
C GLY A 165 1.14 -18.07 27.84
N ASN A 166 -0.02 -18.10 28.52
CA ASN A 166 -1.11 -17.14 28.26
C ASN A 166 -0.94 -15.89 29.12
N ILE A 167 -0.26 -14.89 28.60
CA ILE A 167 0.07 -13.63 29.29
C ILE A 167 -0.58 -12.47 28.55
N ALA A 168 -1.39 -11.68 29.25
CA ALA A 168 -1.96 -10.44 28.75
C ALA A 168 -1.00 -9.27 29.02
N VAL A 169 -0.90 -8.33 28.04
CA VAL A 169 -0.10 -7.12 28.17
C VAL A 169 -1.03 -5.91 28.26
N SER A 170 -0.72 -4.98 29.18
CA SER A 170 -1.48 -3.75 29.42
C SER A 170 -0.59 -2.65 29.98
N GLY A 171 -1.18 -1.50 30.32
CA GLY A 171 -0.47 -0.36 30.91
C GLY A 171 0.37 0.42 29.89
N ASN A 172 1.09 1.39 30.38
CA ASN A 172 1.76 2.41 29.58
C ASN A 172 3.19 1.99 29.21
N ILE A 173 3.46 1.80 27.90
CA ILE A 173 4.78 1.43 27.39
C ILE A 173 5.88 2.46 27.75
N MET A 174 5.50 3.73 27.92
CA MET A 174 6.45 4.79 28.23
C MET A 174 7.09 4.65 29.62
N SER A 175 6.58 3.74 30.47
CA SER A 175 7.26 3.33 31.71
C SER A 175 8.67 2.79 31.44
N LEU A 176 8.92 2.24 30.26
CA LEU A 176 10.24 1.78 29.80
C LEU A 176 11.18 2.92 29.38
N LEU A 177 10.69 4.15 29.28
CA LEU A 177 11.44 5.38 28.95
C LEU A 177 11.21 6.47 30.01
N ASN A 178 11.08 6.08 31.28
CA ASN A 178 10.83 6.98 32.41
C ASN A 178 9.65 7.94 32.17
N PHE A 179 8.56 7.44 31.53
CA PHE A 179 7.37 8.20 31.18
C PHE A 179 7.64 9.46 30.32
N SER A 180 8.68 9.42 29.48
CA SER A 180 8.93 10.45 28.48
C SER A 180 7.73 10.61 27.54
N ASN A 181 7.47 11.84 27.08
CA ASN A 181 6.46 12.09 26.03
C ASN A 181 7.00 11.86 24.61
N THR A 182 8.29 11.57 24.47
CA THR A 182 8.98 11.38 23.19
C THR A 182 9.56 9.97 23.12
N VAL A 183 9.32 9.28 21.99
CA VAL A 183 10.02 8.04 21.68
C VAL A 183 11.20 8.35 20.77
N THR A 184 12.37 7.93 21.16
CA THR A 184 13.61 8.11 20.39
C THR A 184 13.66 7.15 19.19
N SER A 185 14.57 7.39 18.24
CA SER A 185 14.77 6.50 17.09
C SER A 185 15.00 5.06 17.55
N TYR A 186 14.34 4.11 16.89
CA TYR A 186 14.33 2.68 17.22
C TYR A 186 13.88 2.35 18.65
N GLY A 187 13.30 3.28 19.40
CA GLY A 187 13.01 3.14 20.83
C GLY A 187 12.29 1.85 21.20
N PHE A 188 11.32 1.42 20.39
CA PHE A 188 10.54 0.18 20.56
C PHE A 188 10.55 -0.68 19.29
N TYR A 189 11.60 -0.60 18.47
CA TYR A 189 11.77 -1.41 17.27
C TYR A 189 11.64 -2.89 17.58
N LYS A 190 10.70 -3.59 16.91
CA LYS A 190 10.43 -5.03 17.07
C LYS A 190 10.13 -5.52 18.49
N LEU A 191 9.77 -4.64 19.44
CA LEU A 191 9.74 -4.97 20.86
C LEU A 191 8.86 -6.17 21.20
N PHE A 192 7.69 -6.35 20.57
CA PHE A 192 6.78 -7.49 20.74
C PHE A 192 6.69 -8.36 19.47
N SER A 193 7.65 -8.24 18.55
CA SER A 193 7.63 -9.01 17.30
C SER A 193 7.52 -10.52 17.58
N ILE A 194 6.57 -11.20 16.89
CA ILE A 194 6.33 -12.66 16.98
C ILE A 194 5.84 -13.12 18.37
N CYS A 195 5.36 -12.21 19.21
CA CYS A 195 4.79 -12.55 20.51
C CYS A 195 3.33 -13.03 20.41
N SER A 196 2.96 -13.98 21.26
CA SER A 196 1.59 -14.53 21.36
C SER A 196 0.69 -13.69 22.27
N ILE A 197 0.79 -12.35 22.20
CA ILE A 197 -0.03 -11.43 22.99
C ILE A 197 -1.41 -11.25 22.36
N THR A 198 -2.43 -11.10 23.19
CA THR A 198 -3.83 -10.89 22.74
C THR A 198 -4.27 -9.43 22.79
N ALA A 199 -3.58 -8.60 23.55
CA ALA A 199 -3.77 -7.17 23.67
C ALA A 199 -2.43 -6.43 23.70
N ALA A 200 -2.39 -5.20 23.22
CA ALA A 200 -1.21 -4.34 23.22
C ALA A 200 -1.24 -3.37 24.41
N PRO A 201 -0.07 -2.91 24.91
CA PRO A 201 0.00 -1.83 25.90
C PRO A 201 -0.43 -0.49 25.27
N GLU A 202 -0.68 0.52 26.11
CA GLU A 202 -0.94 1.89 25.67
C GLU A 202 0.31 2.54 25.07
N LEU A 203 0.12 3.28 23.96
CA LEU A 203 1.16 4.03 23.24
C LEU A 203 0.84 5.53 23.21
N PRO A 204 0.94 6.23 24.34
CA PRO A 204 0.45 7.60 24.47
C PRO A 204 1.35 8.68 23.85
N ALA A 205 2.53 8.32 23.35
CA ALA A 205 3.48 9.29 22.79
C ALA A 205 2.91 10.01 21.55
N THR A 206 3.00 11.33 21.53
CA THR A 206 2.58 12.18 20.41
C THR A 206 3.77 12.72 19.60
N THR A 207 4.99 12.66 20.15
CA THR A 207 6.23 13.05 19.46
C THR A 207 7.02 11.78 19.16
N LEU A 208 7.15 11.48 17.87
CA LEU A 208 7.80 10.28 17.37
C LEU A 208 9.16 10.62 16.76
N SER A 209 10.05 9.65 16.71
CA SER A 209 11.31 9.71 15.98
C SER A 209 11.36 8.59 14.93
N PRO A 210 12.27 8.63 13.96
CA PRO A 210 12.38 7.61 12.92
C PRO A 210 12.47 6.19 13.51
N HIS A 211 11.76 5.24 12.88
CA HIS A 211 11.75 3.80 13.23
C HIS A 211 11.27 3.46 14.65
N CYS A 212 10.69 4.42 15.41
CA CYS A 212 10.46 4.26 16.85
C CYS A 212 9.51 3.11 17.22
N TYR A 213 8.52 2.79 16.38
CA TYR A 213 7.59 1.66 16.54
C TYR A 213 7.62 0.70 15.33
N GLU A 214 8.67 0.76 14.50
CA GLU A 214 8.77 -0.12 13.33
C GLU A 214 8.71 -1.58 13.75
N SER A 215 7.82 -2.35 13.12
CA SER A 215 7.62 -3.79 13.36
C SER A 215 7.31 -4.17 14.82
N MET A 216 6.83 -3.23 15.64
CA MET A 216 6.66 -3.45 17.10
C MET A 216 5.83 -4.69 17.40
N PHE A 217 4.76 -4.95 16.66
CA PHE A 217 3.86 -6.10 16.81
C PHE A 217 3.87 -7.02 15.56
N PHE A 218 4.97 -7.01 14.81
CA PHE A 218 5.10 -7.82 13.60
C PHE A 218 4.82 -9.31 13.90
N ASN A 219 3.92 -9.94 13.12
CA ASN A 219 3.51 -11.35 13.30
C ASN A 219 2.96 -11.70 14.70
N CYS A 220 2.36 -10.76 15.43
CA CYS A 220 1.58 -11.06 16.63
C CYS A 220 0.23 -11.67 16.24
N SER A 221 0.23 -12.92 15.83
CA SER A 221 -0.93 -13.60 15.24
C SER A 221 -2.12 -13.80 16.20
N SER A 222 -1.94 -13.55 17.49
CA SER A 222 -3.00 -13.64 18.53
C SER A 222 -3.55 -12.26 18.93
N LEU A 223 -2.99 -11.15 18.41
CA LEU A 223 -3.39 -9.79 18.77
C LEU A 223 -4.77 -9.47 18.18
N THR A 224 -5.75 -9.20 19.05
CA THR A 224 -7.15 -8.94 18.65
C THR A 224 -7.52 -7.47 18.63
N ALA A 225 -6.80 -6.61 19.36
CA ALA A 225 -7.03 -5.17 19.45
C ALA A 225 -5.73 -4.39 19.36
N ALA A 226 -5.70 -3.38 18.51
CA ALA A 226 -4.58 -2.44 18.42
C ALA A 226 -4.71 -1.32 19.46
N PRO A 227 -3.59 -0.74 19.95
CA PRO A 227 -3.63 0.44 20.83
C PRO A 227 -4.00 1.70 20.05
N GLU A 228 -4.39 2.76 20.76
CA GLU A 228 -4.56 4.09 20.17
C GLU A 228 -3.20 4.66 19.71
N LEU A 229 -3.20 5.39 18.58
CA LEU A 229 -2.02 6.03 17.98
C LEU A 229 -2.29 7.54 17.83
N PRO A 230 -2.00 8.34 18.86
CA PRO A 230 -2.44 9.74 18.93
C PRO A 230 -1.60 10.73 18.12
N ALA A 231 -0.45 10.32 17.57
CA ALA A 231 0.45 11.22 16.84
C ALA A 231 -0.18 11.75 15.54
N THR A 232 -0.11 13.06 15.33
CA THR A 232 -0.64 13.76 14.14
C THR A 232 0.44 14.13 13.11
N THR A 233 1.71 14.05 13.51
CA THR A 233 2.90 14.21 12.67
C THR A 233 3.73 12.95 12.80
N LEU A 234 4.10 12.37 11.67
CA LEU A 234 4.85 11.13 11.60
C LEU A 234 6.23 11.36 11.01
N GLU A 235 7.17 10.60 11.52
CA GLU A 235 8.56 10.56 11.09
C GLU A 235 8.83 9.31 10.23
N ASN A 236 9.98 9.27 9.56
CA ASN A 236 10.37 8.18 8.69
C ASN A 236 10.21 6.82 9.36
N SER A 237 9.50 5.89 8.70
CA SER A 237 9.31 4.49 9.13
C SER A 237 8.75 4.30 10.55
N CYS A 238 8.17 5.32 11.19
CA CYS A 238 7.81 5.24 12.62
C CYS A 238 6.77 4.15 12.92
N TYR A 239 5.83 3.84 12.01
CA TYR A 239 4.85 2.76 12.14
C TYR A 239 4.98 1.70 11.02
N LYS A 240 6.12 1.65 10.33
CA LYS A 240 6.36 0.67 9.27
C LYS A 240 6.22 -0.75 9.79
N SER A 241 5.41 -1.58 9.11
CA SER A 241 5.14 -2.99 9.44
C SER A 241 4.66 -3.22 10.89
N MET A 242 4.08 -2.20 11.55
CA MET A 242 3.78 -2.27 12.99
C MET A 242 2.89 -3.44 13.35
N PHE A 243 1.86 -3.75 12.54
CA PHE A 243 0.93 -4.86 12.73
C PHE A 243 0.96 -5.87 11.57
N ASP A 244 2.00 -5.85 10.74
CA ASP A 244 2.14 -6.77 9.61
C ASP A 244 2.07 -8.23 10.10
N GLY A 245 1.17 -9.04 9.53
CA GLY A 245 0.95 -10.43 9.91
C GLY A 245 0.12 -10.64 11.19
N CYS A 246 -0.50 -9.60 11.77
CA CYS A 246 -1.45 -9.76 12.88
C CYS A 246 -2.78 -10.33 12.39
N SER A 247 -2.81 -11.62 12.11
CA SER A 247 -3.90 -12.31 11.40
C SER A 247 -5.23 -12.40 12.15
N THR A 248 -5.28 -12.04 13.44
CA THR A 248 -6.51 -11.95 14.25
C THR A 248 -6.98 -10.52 14.50
N LEU A 249 -6.21 -9.51 14.06
CA LEU A 249 -6.55 -8.10 14.23
C LEU A 249 -7.65 -7.72 13.23
N THR A 250 -8.87 -7.49 13.73
CA THR A 250 -10.05 -7.21 12.90
C THR A 250 -10.39 -5.72 12.79
N GLN A 251 -9.87 -4.88 13.69
CA GLN A 251 -10.11 -3.44 13.71
C GLN A 251 -8.80 -2.68 13.75
N ALA A 252 -8.62 -1.76 12.83
CA ALA A 252 -7.51 -0.82 12.85
C ALA A 252 -7.78 0.32 13.86
N PRO A 253 -6.76 0.89 14.53
CA PRO A 253 -6.91 2.09 15.33
C PRO A 253 -7.18 3.32 14.45
N ALA A 254 -7.66 4.40 15.04
CA ALA A 254 -7.71 5.70 14.34
C ALA A 254 -6.30 6.17 13.96
N LEU A 255 -6.17 6.76 12.76
CA LEU A 255 -4.91 7.29 12.22
C LEU A 255 -5.05 8.80 11.94
N PRO A 256 -4.91 9.65 12.94
CA PRO A 256 -5.20 11.07 12.83
C PRO A 256 -4.12 11.89 12.10
N ALA A 257 -3.01 11.27 11.68
CA ALA A 257 -1.88 11.98 11.12
C ALA A 257 -2.20 12.62 9.77
N THR A 258 -1.89 13.91 9.66
CA THR A 258 -2.00 14.71 8.43
C THR A 258 -0.65 15.06 7.82
N THR A 259 0.43 14.98 8.61
CA THR A 259 1.82 15.16 8.16
C THR A 259 2.51 13.81 8.17
N LEU A 260 2.92 13.35 6.99
CA LEU A 260 3.52 12.05 6.76
C LEU A 260 4.96 12.20 6.30
N ASP A 261 5.83 11.26 6.71
CA ASP A 261 7.17 11.12 6.18
C ASP A 261 7.32 9.77 5.46
N GLU A 262 8.47 9.54 4.86
CA GLU A 262 8.77 8.36 4.06
C GLU A 262 8.56 7.07 4.85
N HIS A 263 7.93 6.05 4.23
CA HIS A 263 7.65 4.73 4.82
C HIS A 263 6.80 4.73 6.11
N CYS A 264 6.23 5.83 6.58
CA CYS A 264 5.64 5.90 7.92
C CYS A 264 4.55 4.86 8.20
N TYR A 265 3.71 4.49 7.23
CA TYR A 265 2.68 3.45 7.32
C TYR A 265 2.90 2.27 6.36
N ASN A 266 4.13 2.12 5.82
CA ASN A 266 4.47 1.04 4.90
C ASN A 266 4.18 -0.32 5.55
N ASN A 267 3.41 -1.21 4.87
CA ASN A 267 2.99 -2.53 5.33
C ASN A 267 2.27 -2.57 6.69
N MET A 268 1.75 -1.45 7.19
CA MET A 268 1.29 -1.37 8.60
C MET A 268 0.30 -2.46 8.98
N PHE A 269 -0.66 -2.80 8.12
CA PHE A 269 -1.67 -3.83 8.34
C PHE A 269 -1.62 -4.95 7.30
N ASN A 270 -0.48 -5.14 6.63
CA ASN A 270 -0.35 -6.21 5.64
C ASN A 270 -0.71 -7.57 6.28
N SER A 271 -1.49 -8.39 5.57
CA SER A 271 -1.91 -9.72 6.03
C SER A 271 -2.68 -9.75 7.36
N CYS A 272 -3.38 -8.66 7.70
CA CYS A 272 -4.29 -8.58 8.85
C CYS A 272 -5.72 -8.99 8.47
N ALA A 273 -6.52 -9.34 9.49
CA ALA A 273 -7.95 -9.64 9.34
C ALA A 273 -8.85 -8.38 9.39
N ILE A 274 -8.32 -7.21 9.06
CA ILE A 274 -9.02 -5.92 9.11
C ILE A 274 -10.29 -5.98 8.24
N THR A 275 -11.43 -5.65 8.82
CA THR A 275 -12.74 -5.62 8.13
C THR A 275 -13.12 -4.24 7.64
N GLN A 276 -12.64 -3.18 8.30
CA GLN A 276 -12.86 -1.78 7.95
C GLN A 276 -11.55 -0.99 8.07
N ALA A 277 -11.18 -0.28 7.02
CA ALA A 277 -10.02 0.60 7.06
C ALA A 277 -10.34 1.89 7.83
N PRO A 278 -9.37 2.47 8.57
CA PRO A 278 -9.53 3.76 9.23
C PRO A 278 -9.55 4.90 8.22
N GLU A 279 -10.00 6.09 8.63
CA GLU A 279 -9.84 7.31 7.83
C GLU A 279 -8.36 7.67 7.64
N LEU A 280 -8.01 8.18 6.46
CA LEU A 280 -6.66 8.60 6.07
C LEU A 280 -6.70 10.07 5.63
N PRO A 281 -6.56 11.03 6.57
CA PRO A 281 -6.87 12.44 6.31
C PRO A 281 -5.78 13.21 5.55
N ALA A 282 -4.59 12.65 5.35
CA ALA A 282 -3.48 13.33 4.70
C ALA A 282 -3.78 13.68 3.23
N THR A 283 -3.55 14.92 2.83
CA THR A 283 -3.75 15.43 1.47
C THR A 283 -2.46 15.57 0.66
N THR A 284 -1.31 15.55 1.35
CA THR A 284 0.04 15.53 0.76
C THR A 284 0.75 14.30 1.28
N LEU A 285 1.31 13.51 0.36
CA LEU A 285 1.93 12.23 0.67
C LEU A 285 3.44 12.28 0.53
N ALA A 286 4.12 11.47 1.34
CA ALA A 286 5.53 11.20 1.24
C ALA A 286 5.79 9.89 0.45
N PRO A 287 7.03 9.65 -0.04
CA PRO A 287 7.36 8.40 -0.72
C PRO A 287 7.06 7.17 0.14
N TRP A 288 6.49 6.12 -0.45
CA TRP A 288 6.22 4.83 0.19
C TRP A 288 5.30 4.89 1.43
N CYS A 289 4.69 6.04 1.77
CA CYS A 289 4.01 6.24 3.06
C CYS A 289 2.85 5.25 3.30
N TYR A 290 2.08 4.87 2.28
CA TYR A 290 1.00 3.88 2.35
C TYR A 290 1.28 2.63 1.50
N TYR A 291 2.55 2.36 1.15
CA TYR A 291 2.93 1.19 0.37
C TYR A 291 2.45 -0.10 1.05
N SER A 292 1.68 -0.93 0.33
CA SER A 292 1.14 -2.22 0.80
C SER A 292 0.42 -2.16 2.15
N MET A 293 -0.11 -0.99 2.56
CA MET A 293 -0.63 -0.78 3.92
C MET A 293 -1.68 -1.80 4.33
N PHE A 294 -2.59 -2.18 3.43
CA PHE A 294 -3.64 -3.17 3.65
C PHE A 294 -3.51 -4.39 2.72
N ALA A 295 -2.33 -4.61 2.13
CA ALA A 295 -2.15 -5.74 1.23
C ALA A 295 -2.51 -7.06 1.94
N ALA A 296 -3.16 -7.98 1.21
CA ALA A 296 -3.64 -9.26 1.72
C ALA A 296 -4.61 -9.20 2.93
N CYS A 297 -5.26 -8.04 3.18
CA CYS A 297 -6.38 -7.96 4.13
C CYS A 297 -7.63 -8.59 3.48
N SER A 298 -7.72 -9.91 3.53
CA SER A 298 -8.73 -10.68 2.79
C SER A 298 -10.18 -10.46 3.27
N LEU A 299 -10.39 -9.88 4.45
CA LEU A 299 -11.70 -9.58 5.03
C LEU A 299 -12.13 -8.10 4.82
N LEU A 300 -11.26 -7.26 4.29
CA LEU A 300 -11.56 -5.86 4.02
C LEU A 300 -12.58 -5.74 2.88
N THR A 301 -13.74 -5.13 3.13
CA THR A 301 -14.85 -5.05 2.17
C THR A 301 -14.93 -3.72 1.42
N ALA A 302 -14.43 -2.63 2.00
CA ALA A 302 -14.44 -1.29 1.42
C ALA A 302 -13.14 -0.54 1.69
N ALA A 303 -12.63 0.15 0.69
CA ALA A 303 -11.50 1.07 0.86
C ALA A 303 -11.97 2.41 1.47
N PRO A 304 -11.13 3.09 2.28
CA PRO A 304 -11.46 4.42 2.81
C PRO A 304 -11.39 5.49 1.71
N ALA A 305 -11.89 6.68 1.99
CA ALA A 305 -11.63 7.84 1.14
C ALA A 305 -10.12 8.16 1.12
N LEU A 306 -9.60 8.53 -0.06
CA LEU A 306 -8.20 8.88 -0.27
C LEU A 306 -8.11 10.32 -0.83
N PRO A 307 -8.08 11.33 0.05
CA PRO A 307 -8.24 12.73 -0.33
C PRO A 307 -6.98 13.37 -0.93
N ALA A 308 -5.86 12.66 -0.98
CA ALA A 308 -4.58 13.23 -1.38
C ALA A 308 -4.58 13.71 -2.84
N THR A 309 -4.16 14.95 -3.04
CA THR A 309 -3.97 15.59 -4.34
C THR A 309 -2.50 15.78 -4.71
N VAL A 310 -1.59 15.74 -3.73
CA VAL A 310 -0.14 15.80 -3.93
C VAL A 310 0.45 14.44 -3.60
N LEU A 311 0.93 13.75 -4.63
CA LEU A 311 1.44 12.39 -4.54
C LEU A 311 2.97 12.35 -4.57
N ALA A 312 3.53 11.31 -4.00
CA ALA A 312 4.95 10.98 -4.03
C ALA A 312 5.17 9.58 -4.65
N PRO A 313 6.39 9.23 -5.05
CA PRO A 313 6.68 7.92 -5.60
C PRO A 313 6.26 6.77 -4.67
N TYR A 314 5.62 5.74 -5.24
CA TYR A 314 5.16 4.53 -4.54
C TYR A 314 4.16 4.76 -3.39
N CYS A 315 3.61 5.97 -3.22
CA CYS A 315 2.82 6.31 -2.03
C CYS A 315 1.60 5.41 -1.78
N TYR A 316 0.90 4.94 -2.81
CA TYR A 316 -0.23 4.02 -2.74
C TYR A 316 0.04 2.68 -3.46
N SER A 317 1.30 2.38 -3.83
CA SER A 317 1.62 1.14 -4.52
C SER A 317 1.23 -0.08 -3.67
N ASN A 318 0.56 -1.06 -4.28
CA ASN A 318 0.07 -2.29 -3.66
C ASN A 318 -0.87 -2.09 -2.45
N MET A 319 -1.40 -0.89 -2.21
CA MET A 319 -2.09 -0.55 -0.94
C MET A 319 -3.17 -1.56 -0.55
N PHE A 320 -3.96 -2.05 -1.51
CA PHE A 320 -5.03 -3.04 -1.32
C PHE A 320 -4.80 -4.32 -2.12
N ALA A 321 -3.56 -4.59 -2.56
CA ALA A 321 -3.28 -5.79 -3.34
C ALA A 321 -3.72 -7.06 -2.59
N VAL A 322 -4.36 -8.00 -3.32
CA VAL A 322 -4.84 -9.30 -2.78
C VAL A 322 -5.94 -9.16 -1.70
N CYS A 323 -6.62 -8.01 -1.61
CA CYS A 323 -7.82 -7.87 -0.76
C CYS A 323 -9.01 -8.52 -1.45
N SER A 324 -9.14 -9.85 -1.34
CA SER A 324 -10.10 -10.64 -2.14
C SER A 324 -11.58 -10.32 -1.87
N SER A 325 -11.93 -9.81 -0.67
CA SER A 325 -13.30 -9.40 -0.33
C SER A 325 -13.59 -7.92 -0.63
N LEU A 326 -12.61 -7.13 -1.10
CA LEU A 326 -12.78 -5.71 -1.37
C LEU A 326 -13.73 -5.50 -2.55
N ALA A 327 -14.96 -5.12 -2.25
CA ALA A 327 -16.01 -4.91 -3.25
C ALA A 327 -16.16 -3.43 -3.66
N THR A 328 -15.77 -2.50 -2.78
CA THR A 328 -15.97 -1.06 -2.96
C THR A 328 -14.64 -0.31 -2.91
N ALA A 329 -14.26 0.31 -4.04
CA ALA A 329 -13.15 1.27 -4.11
C ALA A 329 -13.59 2.67 -3.63
N PRO A 330 -12.65 3.61 -3.36
CA PRO A 330 -12.98 5.02 -3.20
C PRO A 330 -13.74 5.52 -4.44
N THR A 331 -14.61 6.51 -4.28
CA THR A 331 -15.36 7.07 -5.43
C THR A 331 -14.44 7.72 -6.47
N SER A 332 -13.34 8.33 -6.03
CA SER A 332 -12.34 9.00 -6.88
C SER A 332 -10.95 8.97 -6.22
N LEU A 333 -9.92 9.00 -7.07
CA LEU A 333 -8.54 9.33 -6.71
C LEU A 333 -8.23 10.73 -7.25
N PRO A 334 -8.33 11.80 -6.44
CA PRO A 334 -8.51 13.17 -6.92
C PRO A 334 -7.27 13.82 -7.54
N ALA A 335 -6.09 13.21 -7.43
CA ALA A 335 -4.85 13.75 -7.99
C ALA A 335 -4.90 13.83 -9.52
N THR A 336 -4.59 14.99 -10.08
CA THR A 336 -4.53 15.24 -11.54
C THR A 336 -3.11 15.14 -12.12
N THR A 337 -2.09 15.21 -11.27
CA THR A 337 -0.67 15.01 -11.60
C THR A 337 -0.15 13.86 -10.75
N LEU A 338 0.43 12.86 -11.39
CA LEU A 338 0.87 11.64 -10.74
C LEU A 338 2.37 11.61 -10.51
N ALA A 339 2.80 10.79 -9.56
CA ALA A 339 4.19 10.46 -9.29
C ALA A 339 4.53 9.05 -9.81
N ASP A 340 5.81 8.74 -9.93
CA ASP A 340 6.28 7.42 -10.39
C ASP A 340 5.76 6.31 -9.45
N PHE A 341 5.21 5.25 -10.05
CA PHE A 341 4.69 4.07 -9.36
C PHE A 341 3.59 4.35 -8.31
N CYS A 342 2.99 5.55 -8.25
CA CYS A 342 2.12 5.97 -7.14
C CYS A 342 0.91 5.06 -6.92
N TYR A 343 0.29 4.50 -7.97
CA TYR A 343 -0.85 3.59 -7.92
C TYR A 343 -0.55 2.19 -8.50
N THR A 344 0.75 1.84 -8.64
CA THR A 344 1.14 0.51 -9.16
C THR A 344 0.48 -0.59 -8.33
N SER A 345 -0.22 -1.53 -8.99
CA SER A 345 -0.87 -2.70 -8.39
C SER A 345 -1.80 -2.39 -7.21
N MET A 346 -2.32 -1.16 -7.10
CA MET A 346 -3.06 -0.69 -5.93
C MET A 346 -4.23 -1.60 -5.55
N PHE A 347 -4.96 -2.13 -6.54
CA PHE A 347 -6.09 -3.05 -6.39
C PHE A 347 -5.83 -4.41 -7.05
N SER A 348 -4.55 -4.79 -7.28
CA SER A 348 -4.25 -6.08 -7.90
C SER A 348 -4.85 -7.23 -7.10
N ASP A 349 -5.48 -8.18 -7.82
CA ASP A 349 -6.13 -9.37 -7.26
C ASP A 349 -7.25 -9.07 -6.23
N CYS A 350 -7.87 -7.89 -6.30
CA CYS A 350 -9.14 -7.59 -5.60
C CYS A 350 -10.29 -8.26 -6.36
N THR A 351 -10.46 -9.56 -6.18
CA THR A 351 -11.36 -10.39 -7.01
C THR A 351 -12.85 -10.06 -6.86
N SER A 352 -13.26 -9.41 -5.77
CA SER A 352 -14.63 -8.96 -5.51
C SER A 352 -14.93 -7.53 -6.00
N LEU A 353 -13.92 -6.80 -6.48
CA LEU A 353 -14.07 -5.40 -6.90
C LEU A 353 -14.92 -5.31 -8.17
N THR A 354 -16.08 -4.65 -8.07
CA THR A 354 -17.04 -4.53 -9.19
C THR A 354 -16.94 -3.21 -9.95
N THR A 355 -16.49 -2.15 -9.30
CA THR A 355 -16.39 -0.78 -9.86
C THR A 355 -15.04 -0.15 -9.51
N ALA A 356 -14.41 0.47 -10.51
CA ALA A 356 -13.17 1.21 -10.32
C ALA A 356 -13.45 2.65 -9.84
N PRO A 357 -12.52 3.31 -9.11
CA PRO A 357 -12.60 4.74 -8.79
C PRO A 357 -12.48 5.59 -10.04
N ALA A 358 -13.00 6.83 -10.02
CA ALA A 358 -12.71 7.82 -11.06
C ALA A 358 -11.22 8.21 -11.04
N LEU A 359 -10.61 8.32 -12.23
CA LEU A 359 -9.19 8.62 -12.45
C LEU A 359 -9.02 9.93 -13.25
N PRO A 360 -9.10 11.10 -12.64
CA PRO A 360 -9.09 12.39 -13.33
C PRO A 360 -7.72 12.83 -13.85
N ALA A 361 -6.66 12.04 -13.63
CA ALA A 361 -5.30 12.44 -13.96
C ALA A 361 -5.08 12.63 -15.48
N THR A 362 -4.52 13.76 -15.83
CA THR A 362 -4.10 14.13 -17.20
C THR A 362 -2.58 14.15 -17.36
N THR A 363 -1.83 14.29 -16.26
CA THR A 363 -0.36 14.25 -16.24
C THR A 363 0.11 12.97 -15.55
N LEU A 364 0.69 12.08 -16.34
CA LEU A 364 1.14 10.76 -15.89
C LEU A 364 2.64 10.76 -15.59
N ALA A 365 3.04 9.81 -14.72
CA ALA A 365 4.42 9.48 -14.41
C ALA A 365 4.73 8.02 -14.77
N ALA A 366 5.99 7.60 -14.68
CA ALA A 366 6.38 6.23 -15.04
C ALA A 366 5.68 5.20 -14.15
N SER A 367 5.13 4.15 -14.76
CA SER A 367 4.45 3.04 -14.09
C SER A 367 3.33 3.44 -13.12
N CYS A 368 2.77 4.65 -13.24
CA CYS A 368 1.83 5.21 -12.25
C CYS A 368 0.56 4.36 -12.06
N TYR A 369 0.01 3.73 -13.12
CA TYR A 369 -1.16 2.85 -13.09
C TYR A 369 -0.81 1.41 -13.50
N LYS A 370 0.48 1.04 -13.50
CA LYS A 370 0.90 -0.32 -13.86
C LYS A 370 0.18 -1.35 -12.99
N SER A 371 -0.48 -2.34 -13.62
CA SER A 371 -1.18 -3.45 -12.97
C SER A 371 -2.24 -3.03 -11.94
N MET A 372 -2.76 -1.78 -12.00
CA MET A 372 -3.61 -1.23 -10.93
C MET A 372 -4.82 -2.10 -10.61
N PHE A 373 -5.48 -2.69 -11.61
CA PHE A 373 -6.63 -3.58 -11.48
C PHE A 373 -6.35 -5.00 -11.98
N SER A 374 -5.07 -5.38 -12.08
CA SER A 374 -4.68 -6.73 -12.50
C SER A 374 -5.37 -7.78 -11.63
N GLY A 375 -6.02 -8.79 -12.21
CA GLY A 375 -6.70 -9.84 -11.45
C GLY A 375 -8.04 -9.44 -10.80
N CYS A 376 -8.58 -8.25 -11.06
CA CYS A 376 -9.92 -7.85 -10.61
C CYS A 376 -10.99 -8.57 -11.45
N THR A 377 -11.23 -9.84 -11.15
CA THR A 377 -12.05 -10.72 -11.97
C THR A 377 -13.54 -10.35 -12.01
N SER A 378 -14.05 -9.60 -11.03
CA SER A 378 -15.44 -9.11 -10.96
C SER A 378 -15.62 -7.71 -11.55
N LEU A 379 -14.56 -7.03 -12.00
CA LEU A 379 -14.64 -5.69 -12.55
C LEU A 379 -15.33 -5.73 -13.93
N THR A 380 -16.49 -5.07 -14.03
CA THR A 380 -17.31 -5.08 -15.26
C THR A 380 -17.10 -3.87 -16.16
N GLN A 381 -16.65 -2.75 -15.61
CA GLN A 381 -16.42 -1.49 -16.32
C GLN A 381 -15.09 -0.87 -15.94
N ALA A 382 -14.34 -0.42 -16.93
CA ALA A 382 -13.12 0.35 -16.71
C ALA A 382 -13.44 1.83 -16.42
N PRO A 383 -12.60 2.55 -15.66
CA PRO A 383 -12.73 4.00 -15.49
C PRO A 383 -12.32 4.74 -16.78
N GLU A 384 -12.79 5.98 -16.95
CA GLU A 384 -12.31 6.85 -18.02
C GLU A 384 -10.82 7.21 -17.83
N LEU A 385 -10.09 7.31 -18.96
CA LEU A 385 -8.66 7.66 -19.00
C LEU A 385 -8.47 8.93 -19.83
N HIS A 386 -7.99 10.01 -19.22
CA HIS A 386 -7.99 11.35 -19.82
C HIS A 386 -6.63 11.80 -20.38
N ALA A 387 -5.56 11.05 -20.13
CA ALA A 387 -4.22 11.44 -20.55
C ALA A 387 -4.03 11.31 -22.07
N THR A 388 -3.58 12.39 -22.71
CA THR A 388 -3.28 12.45 -24.16
C THR A 388 -1.79 12.25 -24.46
N ARG A 389 -0.94 12.23 -23.44
CA ARG A 389 0.50 11.95 -23.53
C ARG A 389 0.89 10.91 -22.49
N LEU A 390 1.48 9.83 -22.93
CA LEU A 390 1.83 8.71 -22.07
C LEU A 390 3.30 8.72 -21.67
N THR A 391 3.58 8.01 -20.58
CA THR A 391 4.91 7.77 -20.04
C THR A 391 5.20 6.26 -20.03
N THR A 392 6.44 5.90 -19.75
CA THR A 392 6.90 4.50 -19.76
C THR A 392 6.11 3.63 -18.76
N TYR A 393 5.56 2.50 -19.23
CA TYR A 393 4.77 1.52 -18.46
C TYR A 393 3.53 2.09 -17.76
N CYS A 394 3.05 3.31 -18.06
CA CYS A 394 2.01 3.98 -17.27
C CYS A 394 0.70 3.19 -17.13
N TYR A 395 0.26 2.46 -18.16
CA TYR A 395 -0.93 1.59 -18.16
C TYR A 395 -0.60 0.11 -18.41
N SER A 396 0.69 -0.27 -18.28
CA SER A 396 1.10 -1.66 -18.49
C SER A 396 0.32 -2.61 -17.58
N SER A 397 -0.30 -3.65 -18.15
CA SER A 397 -1.08 -4.68 -17.46
C SER A 397 -2.22 -4.15 -16.57
N MET A 398 -2.71 -2.91 -16.80
CA MET A 398 -3.66 -2.24 -15.90
C MET A 398 -4.91 -3.09 -15.63
N PHE A 399 -5.44 -3.79 -16.64
CA PHE A 399 -6.61 -4.67 -16.54
C PHE A 399 -6.28 -6.14 -16.85
N TYR A 400 -5.03 -6.55 -16.67
CA TYR A 400 -4.62 -7.94 -16.89
C TYR A 400 -5.53 -8.91 -16.10
N LYS A 401 -6.09 -9.93 -16.77
CA LYS A 401 -7.03 -10.90 -16.15
C LYS A 401 -8.32 -10.30 -15.55
N CYS A 402 -8.78 -9.13 -15.97
CA CYS A 402 -10.13 -8.65 -15.64
C CYS A 402 -11.15 -9.42 -16.48
N THR A 403 -11.46 -10.65 -16.05
CA THR A 403 -12.24 -11.61 -16.87
C THR A 403 -13.69 -11.23 -17.07
N SER A 404 -14.28 -10.36 -16.24
CA SER A 404 -15.65 -9.85 -16.39
C SER A 404 -15.74 -8.52 -17.14
N LEU A 405 -14.61 -7.93 -17.54
CA LEU A 405 -14.58 -6.66 -18.25
C LEU A 405 -15.12 -6.87 -19.70
N THR A 406 -16.24 -6.22 -20.03
CA THR A 406 -16.90 -6.39 -21.34
C THR A 406 -16.53 -5.32 -22.36
N GLN A 407 -16.14 -4.12 -21.90
CA GLN A 407 -15.76 -2.97 -22.72
C GLN A 407 -14.48 -2.32 -22.20
N ALA A 408 -13.59 -1.98 -23.12
CA ALA A 408 -12.40 -1.18 -22.79
C ALA A 408 -12.77 0.31 -22.67
N PRO A 409 -12.01 1.12 -21.90
CA PRO A 409 -12.15 2.57 -21.91
C PRO A 409 -11.61 3.14 -23.23
N GLU A 410 -12.00 4.38 -23.57
CA GLU A 410 -11.36 5.12 -24.65
C GLU A 410 -9.88 5.39 -24.34
N LEU A 411 -9.04 5.30 -25.37
CA LEU A 411 -7.60 5.55 -25.31
C LEU A 411 -7.22 6.71 -26.21
N PRO A 412 -7.37 7.97 -25.75
CA PRO A 412 -7.28 9.16 -26.61
C PRO A 412 -5.84 9.54 -27.00
N SER A 413 -4.83 8.86 -26.45
CA SER A 413 -3.44 9.26 -26.64
C SER A 413 -2.91 8.95 -28.04
N THR A 414 -2.31 9.97 -28.68
CA THR A 414 -1.51 9.81 -29.90
C THR A 414 -0.01 9.86 -29.63
N ILE A 415 0.42 10.25 -28.40
CA ILE A 415 1.82 10.32 -27.99
C ILE A 415 2.11 9.20 -27.01
N LEU A 416 2.68 8.13 -27.51
CA LEU A 416 2.98 6.92 -26.75
C LEU A 416 4.39 6.96 -26.16
N ALA A 417 4.68 6.00 -25.28
CA ALA A 417 5.99 5.72 -24.72
C ALA A 417 6.23 4.21 -24.65
N ARG A 418 7.45 3.81 -24.31
CA ARG A 418 7.84 2.40 -24.16
C ARG A 418 6.89 1.66 -23.24
N SER A 419 6.38 0.50 -23.69
CA SER A 419 5.52 -0.42 -22.92
C SER A 419 4.31 0.24 -22.24
N CYS A 420 3.84 1.39 -22.73
CA CYS A 420 2.79 2.18 -22.07
C CYS A 420 1.45 1.43 -21.96
N TYR A 421 1.09 0.58 -22.93
CA TYR A 421 -0.10 -0.27 -22.96
C TYR A 421 0.23 -1.78 -22.99
N GLU A 422 1.47 -2.15 -22.65
CA GLU A 422 1.89 -3.56 -22.67
C GLU A 422 0.96 -4.41 -21.80
N GLY A 423 0.34 -5.45 -22.39
CA GLY A 423 -0.54 -6.38 -21.71
C GLY A 423 -1.80 -5.77 -21.07
N MET A 424 -2.19 -4.54 -21.43
CA MET A 424 -3.22 -3.77 -20.72
C MET A 424 -4.52 -4.55 -20.51
N PHE A 425 -5.00 -5.29 -21.52
CA PHE A 425 -6.21 -6.09 -21.47
C PHE A 425 -5.93 -7.60 -21.63
N SER A 426 -4.69 -8.02 -21.44
CA SER A 426 -4.32 -9.42 -21.59
C SER A 426 -5.17 -10.32 -20.69
N SER A 427 -5.75 -11.37 -21.25
CA SER A 427 -6.66 -12.32 -20.59
C SER A 427 -7.98 -11.71 -20.08
N CYS A 428 -8.44 -10.60 -20.66
CA CYS A 428 -9.81 -10.10 -20.48
C CYS A 428 -10.77 -10.93 -21.34
N THR A 429 -11.15 -12.09 -20.85
CA THR A 429 -11.85 -13.12 -21.66
C THR A 429 -13.28 -12.73 -22.06
N SER A 430 -13.93 -11.79 -21.38
CA SER A 430 -15.26 -11.27 -21.72
C SER A 430 -15.23 -10.00 -22.59
N LEU A 431 -14.04 -9.47 -22.91
CA LEU A 431 -13.92 -8.26 -23.73
C LEU A 431 -14.36 -8.53 -25.17
N THR A 432 -15.43 -7.86 -25.62
CA THR A 432 -16.01 -8.08 -26.96
C THR A 432 -15.55 -7.06 -28.00
N THR A 433 -15.19 -5.85 -27.57
CA THR A 433 -14.79 -4.73 -28.43
C THR A 433 -13.50 -4.09 -27.93
N ALA A 434 -12.57 -3.84 -28.86
CA ALA A 434 -11.35 -3.10 -28.57
C ALA A 434 -11.58 -1.58 -28.69
N PRO A 435 -10.82 -0.74 -27.94
CA PRO A 435 -10.86 0.71 -28.09
C PRO A 435 -10.14 1.14 -29.37
N SER A 436 -10.39 2.39 -29.83
CA SER A 436 -9.60 3.02 -30.89
C SER A 436 -8.13 3.18 -30.46
N LEU A 437 -7.20 3.00 -31.43
CA LEU A 437 -5.75 3.16 -31.22
C LEU A 437 -5.20 4.21 -32.21
N PRO A 438 -5.32 5.50 -31.93
CA PRO A 438 -5.11 6.58 -32.91
C PRO A 438 -3.63 6.92 -33.18
N ALA A 439 -2.66 6.26 -32.54
CA ALA A 439 -1.25 6.62 -32.67
C ALA A 439 -0.63 6.14 -33.99
N ASP A 440 0.07 7.02 -34.68
CA ASP A 440 0.80 6.76 -35.95
C ASP A 440 2.26 6.35 -35.74
N VAL A 441 2.83 6.68 -34.58
CA VAL A 441 4.23 6.39 -34.20
C VAL A 441 4.24 5.53 -32.95
N LEU A 442 4.88 4.38 -33.04
CA LEU A 442 4.95 3.42 -31.95
C LEU A 442 6.35 3.36 -31.35
N TRP A 443 6.39 3.11 -30.05
CA TRP A 443 7.60 2.87 -29.29
C TRP A 443 7.74 1.40 -28.90
N GLU A 444 8.93 1.00 -28.47
CA GLU A 444 9.25 -0.37 -28.06
C GLU A 444 8.16 -0.94 -27.15
N SER A 445 7.60 -2.11 -27.55
CA SER A 445 6.63 -2.89 -26.80
C SER A 445 5.34 -2.17 -26.37
N CYS A 446 5.00 -1.01 -26.98
CA CYS A 446 3.87 -0.19 -26.49
C CYS A 446 2.52 -0.89 -26.53
N TYR A 447 2.25 -1.80 -27.50
CA TYR A 447 1.05 -2.63 -27.60
C TYR A 447 1.35 -4.14 -27.48
N ASN A 448 2.54 -4.50 -26.96
CA ASN A 448 2.92 -5.90 -26.76
C ASN A 448 1.89 -6.61 -25.87
N ASN A 449 1.38 -7.79 -26.29
CA ASN A 449 0.37 -8.58 -25.59
C ASN A 449 -0.93 -7.83 -25.21
N MET A 450 -1.25 -6.68 -25.80
CA MET A 450 -2.33 -5.80 -25.32
C MET A 450 -3.67 -6.53 -25.17
N PHE A 451 -4.04 -7.41 -26.14
CA PHE A 451 -5.26 -8.22 -26.12
C PHE A 451 -4.94 -9.73 -26.12
N TYR A 452 -3.79 -10.12 -25.59
CA TYR A 452 -3.42 -11.53 -25.50
C TYR A 452 -4.50 -12.35 -24.78
N SER A 453 -4.99 -13.44 -25.39
CA SER A 453 -6.05 -14.31 -24.84
C SER A 453 -7.39 -13.60 -24.52
N CYS A 454 -7.73 -12.54 -25.24
CA CYS A 454 -9.09 -11.96 -25.22
C CYS A 454 -10.01 -12.83 -26.08
N THR A 455 -10.49 -13.93 -25.51
CA THR A 455 -11.17 -14.99 -26.28
C THR A 455 -12.51 -14.59 -26.85
N SER A 456 -13.20 -13.58 -26.32
CA SER A 456 -14.47 -13.05 -26.81
C SER A 456 -14.32 -11.89 -27.79
N LEU A 457 -13.11 -11.41 -28.07
CA LEU A 457 -12.87 -10.31 -28.98
C LEU A 457 -13.14 -10.72 -30.42
N THR A 458 -14.17 -10.13 -31.05
CA THR A 458 -14.64 -10.51 -32.41
C THR A 458 -14.03 -9.64 -33.50
N GLN A 459 -13.64 -8.38 -33.17
CA GLN A 459 -13.08 -7.41 -34.11
C GLN A 459 -11.87 -6.73 -33.50
N ALA A 460 -10.80 -6.62 -34.27
CA ALA A 460 -9.63 -5.82 -33.92
C ALA A 460 -9.90 -4.33 -34.18
N PRO A 461 -9.23 -3.40 -33.46
CA PRO A 461 -9.26 -1.97 -33.79
C PRO A 461 -8.49 -1.71 -35.09
N GLU A 462 -8.77 -0.60 -35.73
CA GLU A 462 -7.92 -0.11 -36.82
C GLU A 462 -6.52 0.24 -36.30
N LEU A 463 -5.49 -0.09 -37.08
CA LEU A 463 -4.09 0.19 -36.78
C LEU A 463 -3.54 1.18 -37.80
N HIS A 464 -3.23 2.38 -37.36
CA HIS A 464 -2.82 3.50 -38.24
C HIS A 464 -1.28 3.63 -38.34
N ALA A 465 -0.54 3.00 -37.45
CA ALA A 465 0.89 3.24 -37.31
C ALA A 465 1.69 2.76 -38.54
N THR A 466 2.45 3.67 -39.10
CA THR A 466 3.42 3.43 -40.17
C THR A 466 4.86 3.44 -39.68
N SER A 467 5.14 4.01 -38.52
CA SER A 467 6.43 4.01 -37.85
C SER A 467 6.41 3.06 -36.65
N LEU A 468 7.14 1.98 -36.74
CA LEU A 468 7.18 0.93 -35.74
C LEU A 468 8.50 0.96 -34.97
N ASP A 469 8.50 0.39 -33.76
CA ASP A 469 9.68 0.07 -32.98
C ASP A 469 9.64 -1.41 -32.55
N LYS A 470 10.67 -1.89 -31.89
CA LYS A 470 10.84 -3.30 -31.50
C LYS A 470 9.65 -3.81 -30.73
N SER A 471 9.15 -5.01 -31.12
CA SER A 471 8.08 -5.73 -30.42
C SER A 471 6.79 -4.94 -30.20
N CYS A 472 6.56 -3.83 -30.88
CA CYS A 472 5.44 -2.91 -30.60
C CYS A 472 4.06 -3.59 -30.70
N TYR A 473 3.85 -4.54 -31.61
CA TYR A 473 2.63 -5.32 -31.78
C TYR A 473 2.83 -6.82 -31.47
N SER A 474 3.94 -7.20 -30.83
CA SER A 474 4.24 -8.61 -30.58
C SER A 474 3.15 -9.24 -29.71
N TYR A 475 2.62 -10.39 -30.13
CA TYR A 475 1.54 -11.16 -29.49
C TYR A 475 0.25 -10.38 -29.21
N MET A 476 0.01 -9.24 -29.85
CA MET A 476 -1.10 -8.33 -29.53
C MET A 476 -2.46 -9.02 -29.48
N PHE A 477 -2.79 -9.89 -30.44
CA PHE A 477 -4.06 -10.65 -30.52
C PHE A 477 -3.85 -12.16 -30.34
N SER A 478 -2.69 -12.60 -29.85
CA SER A 478 -2.43 -14.03 -29.68
C SER A 478 -3.49 -14.66 -28.76
N GLY A 479 -4.14 -15.74 -29.22
CA GLY A 479 -5.17 -16.43 -28.47
C GLY A 479 -6.56 -15.76 -28.51
N CYS A 480 -6.79 -14.76 -29.36
CA CYS A 480 -8.13 -14.19 -29.60
C CYS A 480 -8.93 -15.14 -30.49
N THR A 481 -9.48 -16.19 -29.89
CA THR A 481 -10.10 -17.31 -30.63
C THR A 481 -11.35 -16.93 -31.39
N SER A 482 -12.06 -15.85 -31.01
CA SER A 482 -13.27 -15.36 -31.70
C SER A 482 -12.97 -14.31 -32.77
N LEU A 483 -11.71 -13.89 -32.95
CA LEU A 483 -11.33 -12.87 -33.93
C LEU A 483 -11.49 -13.43 -35.37
N THR A 484 -12.41 -12.86 -36.15
CA THR A 484 -12.74 -13.32 -37.50
C THR A 484 -11.99 -12.61 -38.61
N THR A 485 -11.60 -11.35 -38.37
CA THR A 485 -10.91 -10.49 -39.34
C THR A 485 -9.70 -9.80 -38.69
N ALA A 486 -8.57 -9.84 -39.41
CA ALA A 486 -7.38 -9.10 -39.00
C ALA A 486 -7.47 -7.61 -39.42
N PRO A 487 -6.92 -6.66 -38.65
CA PRO A 487 -6.83 -5.26 -39.08
C PRO A 487 -5.79 -5.10 -40.21
N ALA A 488 -5.89 -4.03 -41.00
CA ALA A 488 -4.83 -3.67 -41.92
C ALA A 488 -3.51 -3.36 -41.19
N LEU A 489 -2.38 -3.70 -41.84
CA LEU A 489 -1.03 -3.44 -41.31
C LEU A 489 -0.30 -2.47 -42.26
N PRO A 490 -0.44 -1.16 -42.10
CA PRO A 490 0.02 -0.18 -43.10
C PRO A 490 1.54 -0.01 -43.18
N ALA A 491 2.30 -0.45 -42.18
CA ALA A 491 3.73 -0.22 -42.13
C ALA A 491 4.50 -1.02 -43.21
N THR A 492 5.30 -0.34 -43.99
CA THR A 492 6.19 -0.92 -45.01
C THR A 492 7.63 -1.13 -44.51
N THR A 493 8.02 -0.45 -43.44
CA THR A 493 9.29 -0.64 -42.75
C THR A 493 9.05 -1.38 -41.43
N LEU A 494 9.77 -2.46 -41.24
CA LEU A 494 9.61 -3.34 -40.06
C LEU A 494 10.77 -3.18 -39.09
N GLU A 495 10.49 -3.51 -37.83
CA GLU A 495 11.46 -3.56 -36.75
C GLU A 495 11.51 -4.97 -36.10
N LEU A 496 12.56 -5.22 -35.30
CA LEU A 496 12.79 -6.50 -34.63
C LEU A 496 11.51 -6.97 -33.90
N SER A 497 11.00 -8.17 -34.24
CA SER A 497 9.85 -8.80 -33.59
C SER A 497 8.55 -7.97 -33.58
N CYS A 498 8.43 -6.93 -34.41
CA CYS A 498 7.30 -5.96 -34.37
C CYS A 498 5.93 -6.64 -34.45
N TYR A 499 5.75 -7.71 -35.26
CA TYR A 499 4.51 -8.47 -35.42
C TYR A 499 4.67 -9.94 -34.96
N SER A 500 5.70 -10.28 -34.18
CA SER A 500 5.92 -11.64 -33.72
C SER A 500 4.71 -12.19 -32.97
N GLY A 501 4.18 -13.34 -33.38
CA GLY A 501 3.04 -14.01 -32.77
C GLY A 501 1.72 -13.21 -32.72
N MET A 502 1.61 -12.14 -33.50
CA MET A 502 0.48 -11.18 -33.40
C MET A 502 -0.89 -11.85 -33.41
N PHE A 503 -1.12 -12.85 -34.29
CA PHE A 503 -2.39 -13.59 -34.42
C PHE A 503 -2.26 -15.05 -34.03
N LYS A 504 -1.19 -15.43 -33.31
CA LYS A 504 -1.00 -16.84 -32.92
C LYS A 504 -2.22 -17.39 -32.19
N GLY A 505 -2.78 -18.51 -32.66
CA GLY A 505 -3.94 -19.16 -32.04
C GLY A 505 -5.30 -18.44 -32.26
N CYS A 506 -5.39 -17.51 -33.22
CA CYS A 506 -6.67 -16.92 -33.65
C CYS A 506 -7.41 -17.93 -34.51
N THR A 507 -8.09 -18.87 -33.87
CA THR A 507 -8.67 -20.05 -34.57
C THR A 507 -9.85 -19.70 -35.49
N SER A 508 -10.54 -18.58 -35.30
CA SER A 508 -11.62 -18.11 -36.16
C SER A 508 -11.15 -17.28 -37.36
N LEU A 509 -9.87 -16.92 -37.42
CA LEU A 509 -9.32 -16.13 -38.52
C LEU A 509 -9.18 -16.96 -39.78
N THR A 510 -9.81 -16.51 -40.88
CA THR A 510 -9.81 -17.24 -42.18
C THR A 510 -8.83 -16.67 -43.19
N SER A 511 -8.50 -15.38 -43.10
CA SER A 511 -7.64 -14.66 -44.03
C SER A 511 -6.60 -13.83 -43.30
N ALA A 512 -5.37 -13.88 -43.76
CA ALA A 512 -4.33 -12.95 -43.27
C ALA A 512 -4.60 -11.53 -43.83
N PRO A 513 -4.17 -10.48 -43.12
CA PRO A 513 -4.14 -9.11 -43.66
C PRO A 513 -3.11 -9.02 -44.79
N GLU A 514 -3.16 -7.97 -45.59
CA GLU A 514 -2.05 -7.64 -46.48
C GLU A 514 -0.77 -7.36 -45.71
N LEU A 515 0.35 -7.88 -46.22
CA LEU A 515 1.70 -7.68 -45.66
C LEU A 515 2.49 -6.80 -46.64
N PRO A 516 2.42 -5.47 -46.54
CA PRO A 516 2.94 -4.57 -47.55
C PRO A 516 4.47 -4.44 -47.52
N ALA A 517 5.13 -4.83 -46.43
CA ALA A 517 6.59 -4.76 -46.32
C ALA A 517 7.27 -5.66 -47.37
N THR A 518 8.22 -5.12 -48.11
CA THR A 518 9.03 -5.84 -49.10
C THR A 518 10.33 -6.39 -48.54
N THR A 519 10.82 -5.83 -47.44
CA THR A 519 12.05 -6.22 -46.74
C THR A 519 11.73 -6.68 -45.34
N LEU A 520 12.17 -7.87 -44.96
CA LEU A 520 11.98 -8.45 -43.64
C LEU A 520 13.19 -8.25 -42.72
N VAL A 521 12.93 -8.13 -41.43
CA VAL A 521 13.95 -8.10 -40.39
C VAL A 521 13.81 -9.30 -39.45
N SER A 522 14.80 -9.52 -38.60
CA SER A 522 14.81 -10.67 -37.68
C SER A 522 13.53 -10.73 -36.84
N SER A 523 12.89 -11.90 -36.80
CA SER A 523 11.71 -12.25 -36.01
C SER A 523 10.45 -11.40 -36.26
N CYS A 524 10.42 -10.55 -37.30
CA CYS A 524 9.30 -9.62 -37.54
C CYS A 524 7.95 -10.32 -37.63
N TYR A 525 7.86 -11.51 -38.27
CA TYR A 525 6.64 -12.32 -38.42
C TYR A 525 6.76 -13.72 -37.77
N ASN A 526 7.72 -13.96 -36.88
CA ASN A 526 7.82 -15.25 -36.19
C ASN A 526 6.50 -15.62 -35.52
N TYR A 527 6.03 -16.86 -35.70
CA TYR A 527 4.79 -17.36 -35.08
C TYR A 527 3.53 -16.58 -35.41
N MET A 528 3.53 -15.63 -36.36
CA MET A 528 2.46 -14.65 -36.58
C MET A 528 1.08 -15.26 -36.66
N PHE A 529 0.92 -16.37 -37.46
CA PHE A 529 -0.35 -17.10 -37.64
C PHE A 529 -0.26 -18.54 -37.11
N LYS A 530 0.71 -18.84 -36.28
CA LYS A 530 0.86 -20.19 -35.70
C LYS A 530 -0.43 -20.64 -35.03
N ALA A 531 -0.95 -21.84 -35.39
CA ALA A 531 -2.17 -22.43 -34.86
C ALA A 531 -3.48 -21.64 -35.17
N CYS A 532 -3.48 -20.84 -36.24
CA CYS A 532 -4.71 -20.29 -36.82
C CYS A 532 -5.39 -21.36 -37.68
N THR A 533 -6.08 -22.29 -37.05
CA THR A 533 -6.53 -23.55 -37.69
C THR A 533 -7.50 -23.36 -38.85
N ASN A 534 -8.21 -22.24 -38.96
CA ASN A 534 -9.10 -21.91 -40.06
C ASN A 534 -8.49 -20.97 -41.11
N LEU A 535 -7.25 -20.49 -40.88
CA LEU A 535 -6.59 -19.61 -41.85
C LEU A 535 -6.28 -20.38 -43.14
N ASN A 536 -6.86 -19.92 -44.25
CA ASN A 536 -6.75 -20.58 -45.55
C ASN A 536 -6.38 -19.63 -46.71
N TYR A 537 -6.09 -18.35 -46.43
CA TYR A 537 -5.63 -17.37 -47.41
C TYR A 537 -4.51 -16.49 -46.85
N VAL A 538 -3.40 -16.42 -47.59
CA VAL A 538 -2.26 -15.54 -47.27
C VAL A 538 -1.72 -14.91 -48.56
N LYS A 539 -1.52 -13.58 -48.57
CA LYS A 539 -0.81 -12.84 -49.62
C LYS A 539 0.48 -12.25 -49.01
N ALA A 540 1.63 -12.71 -49.50
CA ALA A 540 2.95 -12.28 -49.02
C ALA A 540 3.85 -11.96 -50.21
N LEU A 541 4.15 -10.67 -50.40
CA LEU A 541 4.85 -10.17 -51.59
C LEU A 541 6.33 -9.87 -51.39
N PHE A 542 6.88 -10.09 -50.19
CA PHE A 542 8.31 -9.95 -49.92
C PHE A 542 9.12 -10.99 -50.70
N ILE A 543 10.30 -10.56 -51.19
CA ILE A 543 11.14 -11.38 -52.05
C ILE A 543 12.29 -12.01 -51.24
N ASP A 544 12.90 -11.22 -50.35
CA ASP A 544 14.05 -11.62 -49.54
C ASP A 544 13.56 -12.08 -48.15
N ILE A 545 13.90 -13.31 -47.77
CA ILE A 545 13.47 -13.97 -46.55
C ILE A 545 14.68 -14.25 -45.65
N PRO A 546 15.13 -13.31 -44.80
CA PRO A 546 16.22 -13.54 -43.90
C PRO A 546 15.94 -14.69 -42.93
N LYS A 547 16.98 -15.46 -42.57
CA LYS A 547 16.85 -16.52 -41.56
C LYS A 547 16.23 -15.93 -40.27
N LYS A 548 15.32 -16.66 -39.64
CA LYS A 548 14.57 -16.28 -38.40
C LYS A 548 13.53 -15.18 -38.55
N SER A 549 13.18 -14.70 -39.75
CA SER A 549 12.08 -13.72 -39.91
C SER A 549 10.69 -14.33 -39.89
N LEU A 550 10.55 -15.61 -40.25
CA LEU A 550 9.29 -16.36 -40.44
C LEU A 550 9.23 -17.68 -39.64
N THR A 551 9.93 -17.83 -38.52
CA THR A 551 9.97 -19.10 -37.77
C THR A 551 8.56 -19.54 -37.39
N ASN A 552 8.12 -20.72 -37.87
CA ASN A 552 6.80 -21.33 -37.60
C ASN A 552 5.60 -20.37 -37.83
N TRP A 553 5.71 -19.42 -38.75
CA TRP A 553 4.70 -18.38 -38.93
C TRP A 553 3.35 -18.89 -39.41
N LEU A 554 3.31 -19.97 -40.22
CA LEU A 554 2.10 -20.68 -40.68
C LEU A 554 1.99 -22.11 -40.10
N TYR A 555 2.68 -22.44 -39.03
CA TYR A 555 2.62 -23.76 -38.41
C TYR A 555 1.26 -24.02 -37.79
N GLY A 556 0.56 -25.09 -38.24
CA GLY A 556 -0.76 -25.50 -37.70
C GLY A 556 -1.94 -24.63 -38.18
N VAL A 557 -1.82 -24.01 -39.36
CA VAL A 557 -2.95 -23.39 -40.10
C VAL A 557 -3.80 -24.44 -40.80
N SER A 558 -4.87 -24.04 -41.52
CA SER A 558 -5.70 -24.96 -42.32
C SER A 558 -4.83 -25.85 -43.21
N SER A 559 -5.21 -27.13 -43.37
CA SER A 559 -4.53 -28.09 -44.24
C SER A 559 -4.63 -27.75 -45.72
N THR A 560 -5.60 -26.93 -46.14
CA THR A 560 -5.80 -26.46 -47.51
C THR A 560 -6.01 -24.95 -47.51
N GLY A 561 -5.53 -24.27 -48.56
CA GLY A 561 -5.66 -22.84 -48.70
C GLY A 561 -5.01 -22.29 -49.97
N THR A 562 -4.97 -20.98 -50.08
CA THR A 562 -4.35 -20.24 -51.18
C THR A 562 -3.22 -19.34 -50.65
N PHE A 563 -2.05 -19.49 -51.24
CA PHE A 563 -0.90 -18.64 -50.96
C PHE A 563 -0.55 -17.81 -52.18
N VAL A 564 -0.63 -16.50 -52.09
CA VAL A 564 -0.26 -15.58 -53.18
C VAL A 564 1.12 -15.01 -52.89
N LYS A 565 2.09 -15.28 -53.78
CA LYS A 565 3.49 -14.84 -53.64
C LYS A 565 3.93 -13.89 -54.75
N ASN A 566 5.02 -13.15 -54.53
CA ASN A 566 5.74 -12.48 -55.59
C ASN A 566 6.37 -13.52 -56.54
N SER A 567 6.38 -13.23 -57.85
CA SER A 567 6.95 -14.14 -58.86
C SER A 567 8.47 -14.40 -58.66
N ALA A 568 9.20 -13.42 -58.18
CA ALA A 568 10.62 -13.50 -57.94
C ALA A 568 11.00 -14.20 -56.61
N ALA A 569 10.02 -14.37 -55.67
CA ALA A 569 10.30 -14.98 -54.37
C ALA A 569 10.44 -16.49 -54.45
N THR A 570 11.49 -17.04 -53.87
CA THR A 570 11.71 -18.48 -53.71
C THR A 570 11.34 -18.89 -52.30
N TRP A 571 10.32 -19.76 -52.18
CA TRP A 571 9.85 -20.30 -50.92
C TRP A 571 10.26 -21.78 -50.78
N ASP A 572 10.69 -22.17 -49.61
CA ASP A 572 10.96 -23.57 -49.28
C ASP A 572 9.78 -24.24 -48.58
N ASN A 573 9.79 -25.55 -48.43
CA ASN A 573 8.78 -26.36 -47.77
C ASN A 573 9.10 -26.58 -46.27
N THR A 574 9.84 -25.67 -45.66
CA THR A 574 10.16 -25.73 -44.21
C THR A 574 9.05 -25.16 -43.37
N ALA A 575 9.17 -25.19 -42.05
CA ALA A 575 8.24 -24.55 -41.14
C ALA A 575 8.18 -23.00 -41.27
N ALA A 576 9.11 -22.41 -42.03
CA ALA A 576 9.10 -21.00 -42.44
C ALA A 576 8.50 -20.76 -43.83
N GLY A 577 8.09 -21.81 -44.55
CA GLY A 577 7.61 -21.76 -45.91
C GLY A 577 6.08 -21.83 -46.07
N ILE A 578 5.66 -22.27 -47.23
CA ILE A 578 4.25 -22.44 -47.58
C ILE A 578 3.75 -23.84 -47.12
N PRO A 579 2.56 -23.99 -46.49
CA PRO A 579 2.03 -25.29 -46.10
C PRO A 579 1.83 -26.21 -47.31
N SER A 580 2.19 -27.48 -47.17
CA SER A 580 2.25 -28.44 -48.29
C SER A 580 0.94 -28.68 -49.03
N GLY A 581 -0.21 -28.48 -48.41
CA GLY A 581 -1.54 -28.65 -49.00
C GLY A 581 -2.15 -27.42 -49.66
N TRP A 582 -1.40 -26.31 -49.74
CA TRP A 582 -1.91 -25.05 -50.23
C TRP A 582 -1.66 -24.84 -51.72
N THR A 583 -2.63 -24.22 -52.41
CA THR A 583 -2.49 -23.78 -53.81
C THR A 583 -1.65 -22.52 -53.87
N VAL A 584 -0.56 -22.54 -54.62
CA VAL A 584 0.34 -21.39 -54.78
C VAL A 584 -0.05 -20.61 -56.03
N GLN A 585 -0.31 -19.32 -55.88
CA GLN A 585 -0.55 -18.37 -56.96
C GLN A 585 0.55 -17.31 -57.00
N THR A 586 0.78 -16.80 -58.20
CA THR A 586 1.73 -15.68 -58.38
C THR A 586 0.92 -14.39 -58.57
N ALA A 587 1.28 -13.33 -57.81
CA ALA A 587 0.65 -12.04 -57.97
C ALA A 587 0.90 -11.49 -59.37
N SER A 588 -0.14 -10.89 -59.99
CA SER A 588 0.03 -10.14 -61.26
C SER A 588 0.98 -8.96 -61.04
N PRO A 589 1.83 -8.59 -62.03
CA PRO A 589 2.79 -7.52 -61.89
C PRO A 589 2.19 -6.12 -61.65
N ASP A 590 0.89 -5.94 -61.83
CA ASP A 590 0.21 -4.65 -61.89
C ASP A 590 -0.95 -4.46 -60.88
N LYS A 591 -0.89 -5.05 -59.69
CA LYS A 591 -1.90 -4.73 -58.63
C LYS A 591 -1.30 -4.76 -57.23
#